data_991f1aec4a0caf527fa8c7e773a39a3e
#
_entry.id   991f1aec4a0caf527fa8c7e773a39a3e
#
_cell.length_a   1.000
_cell.length_b   1.000
_cell.length_c   1.000
_cell.angle_alpha   90.00
_cell.angle_beta   90.00
_cell.angle_gamma   90.00
#
_symmetry.space_group_name_H-M   'P 1'
#
loop_
_entity.id
_entity.type
_entity.pdbx_description
1 polymer ?
#
loop_
_entity_poly.entity_id
_entity_poly.type
_entity_poly.pdbx_seq_one_letter_code
_entity_poly.pdbx_strand_id
1 'polypeptide(L)'
;MEYDSAKRKLGNRIKIIGVCLACVVMVSACSTPHTRKDSAPKKPSTRIDRAEKVIPKIEPRSKYGNPDSYVVFGQRYYVLPSANGYMEQGIASWYGTKFHGRRTSSGETYDMYAMTAAHKTLPLPTYARVTNKRNGRSIIVRINDRGPFHENRIIDLSYAAATKLGIVTTGTGLVEVRAIDPRQSSLAIKSNKTNKPALPEDVVDVAEPASSVEIFEPLQNAKEVEKNLAIYVQLGAFRSKENAHKLRNQYAAYQLGKIHVNQQVFENEPIYKVWVGPLSTVEESDSVVGKITKLGHVEYKIVFENQ
;
A
#
# COMPACT_ATOMS: atom_id res chain seq x y z
N MET A 1 -13.18 75.14 -32.25
CA MET A 1 -13.16 74.72 -30.87
C MET A 1 -13.66 73.28 -30.66
N GLU A 2 -14.53 72.75 -31.50
CA GLU A 2 -15.06 71.34 -31.34
C GLU A 2 -14.13 70.24 -31.81
N TYR A 3 -13.23 70.49 -32.77
CA TYR A 3 -12.35 69.47 -33.33
C TYR A 3 -11.25 68.94 -32.33
N ASP A 4 -10.79 69.82 -31.43
CA ASP A 4 -9.78 69.47 -30.43
C ASP A 4 -10.34 68.63 -29.23
N SER A 5 -11.64 68.83 -28.95
CA SER A 5 -12.33 68.06 -27.91
C SER A 5 -12.51 66.58 -28.31
N ALA A 6 -12.79 66.32 -29.58
CA ALA A 6 -12.95 64.94 -30.08
C ALA A 6 -11.65 64.14 -30.08
N LYS A 7 -10.52 64.77 -30.46
CA LYS A 7 -9.20 64.09 -30.38
C LYS A 7 -8.76 63.75 -28.99
N ARG A 8 -9.02 64.61 -27.98
CA ARG A 8 -8.71 64.30 -26.55
C ARG A 8 -9.56 63.15 -26.01
N LYS A 9 -10.85 63.09 -26.36
CA LYS A 9 -11.75 61.98 -25.94
C LYS A 9 -11.33 60.65 -26.58
N LEU A 10 -10.89 60.64 -27.85
CA LEU A 10 -10.42 59.44 -28.53
C LEU A 10 -9.08 58.94 -27.95
N GLY A 11 -8.13 59.85 -27.69
CA GLY A 11 -6.83 59.48 -27.07
C GLY A 11 -6.97 58.87 -25.67
N ASN A 12 -7.91 59.37 -24.86
CA ASN A 12 -8.18 58.79 -23.53
C ASN A 12 -8.88 57.42 -23.61
N ARG A 13 -9.78 57.20 -24.56
CA ARG A 13 -10.40 55.89 -24.79
C ARG A 13 -9.40 54.83 -25.21
N ILE A 14 -8.46 55.18 -26.09
CA ILE A 14 -7.39 54.27 -26.54
C ILE A 14 -6.46 53.91 -25.37
N LYS A 15 -6.11 54.89 -24.51
CA LYS A 15 -5.29 54.60 -23.29
C LYS A 15 -6.02 53.70 -22.29
N ILE A 16 -7.30 53.90 -22.07
CA ILE A 16 -8.12 53.08 -21.15
C ILE A 16 -8.24 51.65 -21.70
N ILE A 17 -8.46 51.47 -23.00
CA ILE A 17 -8.55 50.15 -23.63
C ILE A 17 -7.20 49.45 -23.57
N GLY A 18 -6.07 50.15 -23.76
CA GLY A 18 -4.72 49.58 -23.61
C GLY A 18 -4.42 49.14 -22.21
N VAL A 19 -4.82 49.89 -21.18
CA VAL A 19 -4.64 49.50 -19.77
C VAL A 19 -5.53 48.33 -19.40
N CYS A 20 -6.77 48.28 -19.83
CA CYS A 20 -7.66 47.13 -19.62
C CYS A 20 -7.14 45.85 -20.28
N LEU A 21 -6.60 45.94 -21.51
CA LEU A 21 -6.03 44.80 -22.20
C LEU A 21 -4.77 44.30 -21.52
N ALA A 22 -3.90 45.17 -20.98
CA ALA A 22 -2.74 44.82 -20.19
C ALA A 22 -3.11 44.15 -18.86
N CYS A 23 -4.20 44.61 -18.19
CA CYS A 23 -4.70 43.97 -16.97
C CYS A 23 -5.28 42.57 -17.20
N VAL A 24 -5.93 42.32 -18.37
CA VAL A 24 -6.47 40.99 -18.71
C VAL A 24 -5.35 39.96 -18.97
N VAL A 25 -4.23 40.40 -19.55
CA VAL A 25 -3.07 39.50 -19.77
C VAL A 25 -2.36 39.12 -18.46
N MET A 26 -2.40 39.99 -17.43
CA MET A 26 -1.77 39.72 -16.14
C MET A 26 -2.56 38.74 -15.28
N VAL A 27 -3.86 38.53 -15.54
CA VAL A 27 -4.69 37.60 -14.75
C VAL A 27 -4.58 36.16 -15.28
N SER A 28 -4.03 35.93 -16.47
CA SER A 28 -3.87 34.60 -17.08
C SER A 28 -2.65 33.80 -16.54
N ALA A 29 -1.87 34.34 -15.62
CA ALA A 29 -0.85 33.61 -14.88
C ALA A 29 -1.47 32.82 -13.70
N CYS A 30 -2.60 32.13 -13.94
CA CYS A 30 -3.01 31.04 -13.06
C CYS A 30 -1.96 29.93 -13.19
N SER A 31 -0.99 29.94 -12.31
CA SER A 31 -0.11 28.80 -12.09
C SER A 31 -0.97 27.58 -11.78
N THR A 32 -1.14 26.72 -12.77
CA THR A 32 -1.67 25.38 -12.53
C THR A 32 -0.86 24.77 -11.39
N PRO A 33 -1.52 24.33 -10.30
CA PRO A 33 -0.80 23.68 -9.22
C PRO A 33 -0.11 22.46 -9.83
N HIS A 34 1.21 22.52 -9.90
CA HIS A 34 2.02 21.39 -10.36
C HIS A 34 1.83 20.30 -9.33
N THR A 35 0.85 19.42 -9.54
CA THR A 35 0.64 18.24 -8.70
C THR A 35 1.87 17.36 -8.91
N ARG A 36 2.86 17.50 -8.00
CA ARG A 36 4.03 16.63 -8.00
C ARG A 36 3.52 15.19 -7.96
N LYS A 37 3.77 14.44 -9.03
CA LYS A 37 3.59 12.99 -9.02
C LYS A 37 4.51 12.41 -7.96
N ASP A 38 4.04 11.42 -7.23
CA ASP A 38 4.88 10.71 -6.29
C ASP A 38 5.94 9.89 -7.04
N SER A 39 7.15 9.82 -6.52
CA SER A 39 8.27 9.22 -7.24
C SER A 39 9.39 8.78 -6.29
N ALA A 40 10.26 7.92 -6.80
CA ALA A 40 11.54 7.61 -6.19
C ALA A 40 12.46 8.86 -6.20
N PRO A 41 13.45 8.92 -5.29
CA PRO A 41 14.46 9.97 -5.31
C PRO A 41 15.28 9.91 -6.61
N LYS A 42 15.64 11.09 -7.15
CA LYS A 42 16.40 11.18 -8.41
C LYS A 42 17.78 10.52 -8.39
N LYS A 43 18.37 10.35 -7.22
CA LYS A 43 19.66 9.69 -7.01
C LYS A 43 19.49 8.53 -6.03
N PRO A 44 20.10 7.36 -6.28
CA PRO A 44 20.18 6.29 -5.30
C PRO A 44 20.76 6.84 -4.00
N SER A 45 20.18 6.48 -2.86
CA SER A 45 20.65 6.95 -1.56
C SER A 45 21.21 5.79 -0.76
N THR A 46 22.45 5.91 -0.31
CA THR A 46 23.09 4.99 0.65
C THR A 46 22.31 4.92 1.99
N ARG A 47 21.36 5.84 2.22
CA ARG A 47 20.47 5.81 3.39
C ARG A 47 19.58 4.58 3.40
N ILE A 48 19.27 3.96 2.25
CA ILE A 48 18.47 2.73 2.17
C ILE A 48 19.23 1.56 2.78
N ASP A 49 20.52 1.44 2.49
CA ASP A 49 21.36 0.37 3.02
C ASP A 49 21.53 0.52 4.53
N ARG A 50 21.56 1.78 5.01
CA ARG A 50 21.62 2.15 6.43
C ARG A 50 20.25 2.18 7.11
N ALA A 51 19.14 1.93 6.39
CA ALA A 51 17.82 1.90 7.03
C ALA A 51 17.83 0.85 8.15
N GLU A 52 17.70 1.34 9.38
CA GLU A 52 17.77 0.52 10.59
C GLU A 52 16.73 -0.59 10.52
N LYS A 53 17.13 -1.78 10.95
CA LYS A 53 16.20 -2.89 11.15
C LYS A 53 15.20 -2.49 12.22
N VAL A 54 13.92 -2.59 11.91
CA VAL A 54 12.86 -2.34 12.89
C VAL A 54 12.81 -3.52 13.84
N ILE A 55 13.05 -3.24 15.12
CA ILE A 55 12.87 -4.20 16.21
C ILE A 55 11.51 -3.90 16.85
N PRO A 56 10.55 -4.84 16.80
CA PRO A 56 9.26 -4.67 17.43
C PRO A 56 9.40 -4.44 18.93
N LYS A 57 8.77 -3.41 19.45
CA LYS A 57 8.75 -3.06 20.87
C LYS A 57 7.33 -2.72 21.33
N ILE A 58 7.07 -2.86 22.62
CA ILE A 58 5.79 -2.47 23.20
C ILE A 58 5.72 -0.94 23.19
N GLU A 59 4.74 -0.38 22.47
CA GLU A 59 4.48 1.04 22.42
C GLU A 59 3.01 1.32 22.76
N PRO A 60 2.73 2.45 23.42
CA PRO A 60 1.36 2.92 23.60
C PRO A 60 0.77 3.29 22.24
N ARG A 61 -0.56 3.26 22.10
CA ARG A 61 -1.23 3.79 20.93
C ARG A 61 -0.86 5.26 20.71
N SER A 62 -0.62 5.63 19.47
CA SER A 62 -0.40 7.03 19.09
C SER A 62 -1.60 7.87 19.49
N LYS A 63 -1.33 9.08 19.98
CA LYS A 63 -2.38 10.05 20.36
C LYS A 63 -3.30 10.39 19.18
N TYR A 64 -2.76 10.38 17.97
CA TYR A 64 -3.46 10.68 16.73
C TYR A 64 -3.56 9.45 15.83
N GLY A 65 -4.49 9.50 14.87
CA GLY A 65 -4.66 8.48 13.84
C GLY A 65 -5.44 7.25 14.28
N ASN A 66 -5.98 7.19 15.50
CA ASN A 66 -6.73 6.05 16.05
C ASN A 66 -8.19 6.40 16.45
N PRO A 67 -8.98 7.11 15.63
CA PRO A 67 -10.42 7.24 15.90
C PRO A 67 -11.10 5.90 15.68
N ASP A 68 -12.31 5.69 16.19
CA ASP A 68 -13.09 4.47 15.92
C ASP A 68 -13.38 4.29 14.44
N SER A 69 -13.64 5.40 13.72
CA SER A 69 -13.75 5.43 12.27
C SER A 69 -13.35 6.78 11.68
N TYR A 70 -13.04 6.80 10.38
CA TYR A 70 -12.74 8.02 9.64
C TYR A 70 -13.23 7.89 8.19
N VAL A 71 -13.41 9.02 7.49
CA VAL A 71 -13.91 9.04 6.10
C VAL A 71 -12.87 9.68 5.19
N VAL A 72 -12.54 9.01 4.08
CA VAL A 72 -11.68 9.56 3.03
C VAL A 72 -12.34 9.28 1.67
N PHE A 73 -12.47 10.30 0.84
CA PHE A 73 -13.13 10.22 -0.48
C PHE A 73 -14.54 9.60 -0.43
N GLY A 74 -15.29 9.86 0.64
CA GLY A 74 -16.63 9.31 0.86
C GLY A 74 -16.68 7.90 1.43
N GLN A 75 -15.56 7.16 1.43
CA GLN A 75 -15.46 5.81 2.00
C GLN A 75 -15.15 5.87 3.50
N ARG A 76 -15.92 5.13 4.31
CA ARG A 76 -15.71 4.99 5.75
C ARG A 76 -14.81 3.79 6.06
N TYR A 77 -13.82 4.03 6.91
CA TYR A 77 -12.88 3.03 7.42
C TYR A 77 -13.03 2.91 8.94
N TYR A 78 -13.04 1.69 9.45
CA TYR A 78 -13.09 1.41 10.89
C TYR A 78 -11.71 0.96 11.37
N VAL A 79 -11.20 1.60 12.43
CA VAL A 79 -9.93 1.19 13.02
C VAL A 79 -10.16 -0.03 13.92
N LEU A 80 -9.35 -1.05 13.73
CA LEU A 80 -9.44 -2.27 14.51
C LEU A 80 -9.11 -2.02 15.99
N PRO A 81 -9.83 -2.65 16.92
CA PRO A 81 -9.55 -2.50 18.34
C PRO A 81 -8.21 -3.11 18.74
N SER A 82 -7.68 -4.06 17.96
CA SER A 82 -6.39 -4.73 18.19
C SER A 82 -5.80 -5.17 16.86
N ALA A 83 -4.47 -5.26 16.81
CA ALA A 83 -3.73 -5.89 15.71
C ALA A 83 -3.51 -7.39 15.92
N ASN A 84 -3.93 -7.94 17.07
CA ASN A 84 -3.64 -9.31 17.44
C ASN A 84 -4.25 -10.30 16.44
N GLY A 85 -3.43 -11.24 15.95
CA GLY A 85 -3.85 -12.24 14.98
C GLY A 85 -4.12 -11.70 13.56
N TYR A 86 -3.90 -10.40 13.32
CA TYR A 86 -4.14 -9.83 11.98
C TYR A 86 -3.20 -10.44 10.94
N MET A 87 -3.80 -10.94 9.87
CA MET A 87 -3.12 -11.43 8.68
C MET A 87 -4.01 -11.16 7.46
N GLU A 88 -3.43 -10.52 6.45
CA GLU A 88 -4.12 -10.24 5.18
C GLU A 88 -3.16 -10.42 4.01
N GLN A 89 -3.67 -10.96 2.90
CA GLN A 89 -2.97 -11.02 1.63
C GLN A 89 -3.60 -10.03 0.65
N GLY A 90 -2.76 -9.30 -0.07
CA GLY A 90 -3.24 -8.28 -0.99
C GLY A 90 -2.11 -7.58 -1.71
N ILE A 91 -2.44 -6.46 -2.34
CA ILE A 91 -1.49 -5.67 -3.12
C ILE A 91 -0.91 -4.58 -2.23
N ALA A 92 0.43 -4.52 -2.17
CA ALA A 92 1.17 -3.40 -1.62
C ALA A 92 1.52 -2.39 -2.72
N SER A 93 1.55 -1.13 -2.38
CA SER A 93 2.22 -0.06 -3.11
C SER A 93 3.21 0.67 -2.21
N TRP A 94 3.78 1.78 -2.67
CA TRP A 94 4.70 2.57 -1.89
C TRP A 94 4.54 4.06 -2.17
N TYR A 95 4.93 4.89 -1.21
CA TYR A 95 4.89 6.34 -1.28
C TYR A 95 6.30 6.92 -1.07
N GLY A 96 6.59 8.01 -1.76
CA GLY A 96 7.95 8.50 -1.93
C GLY A 96 8.11 10.00 -1.66
N THR A 97 8.76 10.68 -2.62
CA THR A 97 9.22 12.08 -2.48
C THR A 97 8.11 13.09 -2.25
N LYS A 98 6.89 12.82 -2.73
CA LYS A 98 5.73 13.73 -2.57
C LYS A 98 5.37 13.91 -1.10
N PHE A 99 5.52 12.86 -0.30
CA PHE A 99 5.09 12.81 1.10
C PHE A 99 6.24 13.00 2.09
N HIS A 100 7.49 12.86 1.63
CA HIS A 100 8.67 13.01 2.49
C HIS A 100 8.70 14.34 3.24
N GLY A 101 8.91 14.30 4.55
CA GLY A 101 8.88 15.46 5.45
C GLY A 101 7.48 15.91 5.88
N ARG A 102 6.40 15.31 5.38
CA ARG A 102 5.03 15.62 5.81
C ARG A 102 4.66 14.86 7.08
N ARG A 103 3.64 15.34 7.77
CA ARG A 103 3.08 14.65 8.95
C ARG A 103 2.27 13.43 8.54
N THR A 104 2.53 12.31 9.20
CA THR A 104 1.73 11.10 9.14
C THR A 104 0.48 11.22 10.02
N SER A 105 -0.44 10.29 9.89
CA SER A 105 -1.67 10.23 10.70
C SER A 105 -1.40 10.02 12.18
N SER A 106 -0.27 9.39 12.56
CA SER A 106 0.16 9.28 13.95
C SER A 106 0.74 10.58 14.51
N GLY A 107 1.00 11.60 13.65
CA GLY A 107 1.62 12.87 14.02
C GLY A 107 3.14 12.90 13.88
N GLU A 108 3.75 11.80 13.44
CA GLU A 108 5.20 11.72 13.17
C GLU A 108 5.55 12.38 11.82
N THR A 109 6.81 12.69 11.61
CA THR A 109 7.28 13.13 10.29
C THR A 109 7.61 11.93 9.42
N TYR A 110 7.00 11.84 8.23
CA TYR A 110 7.30 10.76 7.29
C TYR A 110 8.73 10.87 6.75
N ASP A 111 9.53 9.84 7.00
CA ASP A 111 10.83 9.66 6.36
C ASP A 111 10.75 8.48 5.37
N MET A 112 10.86 8.77 4.07
CA MET A 112 10.82 7.75 3.01
C MET A 112 11.96 6.73 3.12
N TYR A 113 13.00 7.03 3.88
CA TYR A 113 14.15 6.13 4.11
C TYR A 113 14.03 5.29 5.39
N ALA A 114 13.00 5.50 6.21
CA ALA A 114 12.71 4.66 7.37
C ALA A 114 11.89 3.43 6.98
N MET A 115 11.97 2.37 7.78
CA MET A 115 11.19 1.13 7.57
C MET A 115 9.77 1.28 8.13
N THR A 116 8.94 2.07 7.46
CA THR A 116 7.56 2.40 7.87
C THR A 116 6.55 2.06 6.81
N ALA A 117 5.27 2.08 7.18
CA ALA A 117 4.16 1.83 6.27
C ALA A 117 2.88 2.57 6.72
N ALA A 118 1.93 2.68 5.79
CA ALA A 118 0.57 3.13 6.04
C ALA A 118 -0.42 1.96 5.87
N HIS A 119 -1.43 1.90 6.75
CA HIS A 119 -2.48 0.89 6.73
C HIS A 119 -3.84 1.48 7.07
N LYS A 120 -4.91 0.96 6.40
CA LYS A 120 -6.27 1.51 6.53
C LYS A 120 -6.82 1.35 7.94
N THR A 121 -6.70 0.17 8.55
CA THR A 121 -7.50 -0.23 9.72
C THR A 121 -6.69 -0.63 10.95
N LEU A 122 -5.42 -1.04 10.79
CA LEU A 122 -4.60 -1.43 11.95
C LEU A 122 -4.41 -0.27 12.93
N PRO A 123 -4.41 -0.49 14.26
CA PRO A 123 -4.12 0.56 15.23
C PRO A 123 -2.67 1.09 15.03
N LEU A 124 -2.47 2.39 15.28
CA LEU A 124 -1.15 3.03 15.18
C LEU A 124 -0.54 3.22 16.58
N PRO A 125 0.74 2.85 16.78
CA PRO A 125 1.57 2.10 15.85
C PRO A 125 1.28 0.59 15.92
N THR A 126 1.51 -0.10 14.81
CA THR A 126 1.56 -1.56 14.75
C THR A 126 2.84 -2.00 14.07
N TYR A 127 3.50 -3.03 14.57
CA TYR A 127 4.58 -3.69 13.86
C TYR A 127 4.02 -4.81 13.01
N ALA A 128 4.45 -4.90 11.76
CA ALA A 128 4.01 -5.94 10.84
C ALA A 128 5.18 -6.53 10.06
N ARG A 129 5.13 -7.85 9.86
CA ARG A 129 5.92 -8.53 8.83
C ARG A 129 5.20 -8.41 7.51
N VAL A 130 5.91 -7.96 6.49
CA VAL A 130 5.42 -7.89 5.11
C VAL A 130 6.27 -8.84 4.28
N THR A 131 5.64 -9.84 3.68
CA THR A 131 6.29 -10.85 2.83
C THR A 131 5.83 -10.70 1.40
N ASN A 132 6.77 -10.48 0.49
CA ASN A 132 6.49 -10.48 -0.94
C ASN A 132 6.27 -11.92 -1.41
N LYS A 133 5.08 -12.23 -1.90
CA LYS A 133 4.66 -13.58 -2.31
C LYS A 133 5.33 -14.05 -3.60
N ARG A 134 5.92 -13.15 -4.39
CA ARG A 134 6.60 -13.50 -5.63
C ARG A 134 8.07 -13.86 -5.43
N ASN A 135 8.79 -13.17 -4.56
CA ASN A 135 10.23 -13.36 -4.38
C ASN A 135 10.62 -13.86 -2.98
N GLY A 136 9.65 -14.15 -2.11
CA GLY A 136 9.85 -14.66 -0.75
C GLY A 136 10.50 -13.67 0.23
N ARG A 137 10.92 -12.48 -0.22
CA ARG A 137 11.54 -11.49 0.66
C ARG A 137 10.57 -11.05 1.74
N SER A 138 11.08 -10.90 2.96
CA SER A 138 10.29 -10.49 4.11
C SER A 138 10.99 -9.36 4.85
N ILE A 139 10.22 -8.38 5.29
CA ILE A 139 10.70 -7.24 6.06
C ILE A 139 9.79 -6.98 7.24
N ILE A 140 10.30 -6.29 8.26
CA ILE A 140 9.47 -5.76 9.34
C ILE A 140 9.35 -4.25 9.14
N VAL A 141 8.12 -3.73 9.24
CA VAL A 141 7.81 -2.31 9.16
C VAL A 141 7.02 -1.87 10.39
N ARG A 142 7.17 -0.60 10.75
CA ARG A 142 6.32 0.05 11.73
C ARG A 142 5.23 0.84 11.01
N ILE A 143 3.98 0.44 11.19
CA ILE A 143 2.81 1.09 10.62
C ILE A 143 2.49 2.30 11.49
N ASN A 144 2.66 3.50 10.92
CA ASN A 144 2.48 4.77 11.62
C ASN A 144 1.64 5.79 10.82
N ASP A 145 1.02 5.35 9.72
CA ASP A 145 0.21 6.21 8.87
C ASP A 145 -1.07 5.53 8.39
N ARG A 146 -2.03 6.34 7.84
CA ARG A 146 -3.28 5.89 7.24
C ARG A 146 -3.21 5.90 5.72
N GLY A 147 -3.78 4.89 5.11
CA GLY A 147 -3.78 4.57 3.69
C GLY A 147 -3.44 3.12 3.47
N PRO A 148 -3.36 2.67 2.23
CA PRO A 148 -3.67 3.38 0.98
C PRO A 148 -5.17 3.63 0.80
N PHE A 149 -5.52 4.74 0.16
CA PHE A 149 -6.91 5.03 -0.18
C PHE A 149 -7.24 4.68 -1.64
N HIS A 150 -6.39 3.90 -2.26
CA HIS A 150 -6.66 3.20 -3.50
C HIS A 150 -7.34 1.86 -3.17
N GLU A 151 -8.43 1.51 -3.87
CA GLU A 151 -9.31 0.41 -3.49
C GLU A 151 -8.60 -0.94 -3.38
N ASN A 152 -7.72 -1.25 -4.32
CA ASN A 152 -7.06 -2.55 -4.44
C ASN A 152 -5.79 -2.71 -3.59
N ARG A 153 -5.42 -1.70 -2.80
CA ARG A 153 -4.20 -1.75 -1.98
C ARG A 153 -4.55 -2.03 -0.52
N ILE A 154 -3.74 -2.86 0.14
CA ILE A 154 -3.89 -3.13 1.58
C ILE A 154 -2.86 -2.37 2.41
N ILE A 155 -1.70 -2.08 1.87
CA ILE A 155 -0.60 -1.41 2.57
C ILE A 155 0.20 -0.53 1.60
N ASP A 156 0.62 0.65 2.06
CA ASP A 156 1.61 1.48 1.39
C ASP A 156 2.93 1.44 2.16
N LEU A 157 3.99 1.03 1.50
CA LEU A 157 5.32 0.94 2.09
C LEU A 157 6.09 2.24 1.89
N SER A 158 6.98 2.59 2.81
CA SER A 158 7.99 3.60 2.54
C SER A 158 8.89 3.18 1.36
N TYR A 159 9.57 4.12 0.75
CA TYR A 159 10.51 3.84 -0.34
C TYR A 159 11.61 2.84 0.08
N ALA A 160 12.17 2.98 1.28
CA ALA A 160 13.17 2.04 1.79
C ALA A 160 12.60 0.63 2.01
N ALA A 161 11.41 0.53 2.59
CA ALA A 161 10.72 -0.74 2.79
C ALA A 161 10.41 -1.42 1.44
N ALA A 162 9.88 -0.66 0.47
CA ALA A 162 9.59 -1.16 -0.87
C ALA A 162 10.85 -1.62 -1.62
N THR A 163 11.98 -0.90 -1.45
CA THR A 163 13.27 -1.29 -2.05
C THR A 163 13.75 -2.62 -1.49
N LYS A 164 13.75 -2.77 -0.16
CA LYS A 164 14.17 -4.02 0.49
C LYS A 164 13.24 -5.19 0.14
N LEU A 165 11.95 -4.94 -0.02
CA LEU A 165 10.97 -5.95 -0.43
C LEU A 165 11.02 -6.28 -1.94
N GLY A 166 11.67 -5.41 -2.77
CA GLY A 166 11.83 -5.60 -4.20
C GLY A 166 10.60 -5.26 -5.03
N ILE A 167 9.82 -4.23 -4.65
CA ILE A 167 8.62 -3.81 -5.38
C ILE A 167 8.71 -2.38 -5.97
N VAL A 168 9.83 -1.69 -5.80
CA VAL A 168 9.97 -0.30 -6.30
C VAL A 168 9.84 -0.23 -7.82
N THR A 169 10.48 -1.14 -8.54
CA THR A 169 10.50 -1.14 -10.01
C THR A 169 9.12 -1.41 -10.61
N THR A 170 8.37 -2.31 -9.99
CA THR A 170 7.00 -2.65 -10.41
C THR A 170 5.96 -1.65 -9.89
N GLY A 171 6.32 -0.77 -8.94
CA GLY A 171 5.39 0.15 -8.28
C GLY A 171 4.47 -0.54 -7.27
N THR A 172 4.18 -1.82 -7.46
CA THR A 172 3.28 -2.64 -6.66
C THR A 172 3.84 -4.04 -6.46
N GLY A 173 3.31 -4.75 -5.48
CA GLY A 173 3.68 -6.14 -5.24
C GLY A 173 2.62 -6.90 -4.47
N LEU A 174 2.59 -8.20 -4.71
CA LEU A 174 1.73 -9.11 -3.98
C LEU A 174 2.36 -9.45 -2.64
N VAL A 175 1.66 -9.17 -1.55
CA VAL A 175 2.20 -9.35 -0.20
C VAL A 175 1.25 -10.07 0.75
N GLU A 176 1.83 -10.69 1.76
CA GLU A 176 1.16 -11.04 3.01
C GLU A 176 1.61 -10.05 4.08
N VAL A 177 0.65 -9.44 4.77
CA VAL A 177 0.87 -8.56 5.93
C VAL A 177 0.43 -9.30 7.18
N ARG A 178 1.35 -9.50 8.11
CA ARG A 178 1.07 -10.17 9.40
C ARG A 178 1.50 -9.26 10.54
N ALA A 179 0.56 -8.89 11.40
CA ALA A 179 0.89 -8.11 12.59
C ALA A 179 1.78 -8.92 13.55
N ILE A 180 2.69 -8.24 14.23
CA ILE A 180 3.61 -8.80 15.21
C ILE A 180 3.19 -8.32 16.61
N ASP A 181 2.94 -9.23 17.52
CA ASP A 181 2.84 -8.88 18.95
C ASP A 181 4.26 -8.85 19.57
N PRO A 182 4.75 -7.67 19.97
CA PRO A 182 6.09 -7.55 20.54
C PRO A 182 6.28 -8.35 21.83
N ARG A 183 5.18 -8.67 22.55
CA ARG A 183 5.22 -9.45 23.78
C ARG A 183 5.62 -10.90 23.50
N GLN A 184 5.11 -11.49 22.43
CA GLN A 184 5.46 -12.86 22.04
C GLN A 184 6.90 -12.97 21.56
N SER A 185 7.41 -11.97 20.85
CA SER A 185 8.81 -11.92 20.41
C SER A 185 9.78 -11.86 21.58
N SER A 186 9.45 -11.16 22.66
CA SER A 186 10.29 -11.08 23.86
C SER A 186 10.31 -12.38 24.69
N LEU A 187 9.25 -13.18 24.64
CA LEU A 187 9.17 -14.47 25.31
C LEU A 187 10.00 -15.54 24.59
N ALA A 188 10.02 -15.54 23.26
CA ALA A 188 10.83 -16.45 22.46
C ALA A 188 12.35 -16.23 22.69
N ILE A 189 12.77 -14.97 22.87
CA ILE A 189 14.17 -14.65 23.18
C ILE A 189 14.55 -15.12 24.59
N LYS A 190 13.64 -15.07 25.57
CA LYS A 190 13.88 -15.54 26.93
C LYS A 190 13.94 -17.07 27.04
N SER A 191 13.11 -17.79 26.27
CA SER A 191 13.10 -19.26 26.29
C SER A 191 14.37 -19.88 25.70
N ASN A 192 14.99 -19.25 24.72
CA ASN A 192 16.26 -19.72 24.16
C ASN A 192 17.49 -19.45 25.06
N LYS A 193 17.36 -18.56 26.06
CA LYS A 193 18.45 -18.36 27.07
C LYS A 193 18.47 -19.36 28.18
N THR A 194 17.38 -20.10 28.42
CA THR A 194 17.25 -21.04 29.55
C THR A 194 17.60 -22.51 29.22
N ASN A 195 17.84 -22.84 27.95
CA ASN A 195 18.14 -24.21 27.50
C ASN A 195 19.61 -24.41 27.06
N LYS A 196 20.56 -23.74 27.68
CA LYS A 196 21.98 -24.11 27.52
C LYS A 196 22.39 -25.04 28.66
N PRO A 197 22.76 -26.32 28.40
CA PRO A 197 23.34 -27.16 29.42
C PRO A 197 24.65 -26.54 29.92
N ALA A 198 24.84 -26.51 31.24
CA ALA A 198 26.07 -26.05 31.84
C ALA A 198 27.23 -27.01 31.46
N LEU A 199 28.25 -26.46 30.80
CA LEU A 199 29.56 -27.08 30.64
C LEU A 199 30.56 -26.34 31.53
N PRO A 200 31.59 -27.05 32.08
CA PRO A 200 32.46 -26.51 33.13
C PRO A 200 33.34 -25.36 32.66
N GLU A 201 33.59 -24.46 33.59
CA GLU A 201 34.55 -23.35 33.41
C GLU A 201 35.95 -23.90 33.20
N ASP A 202 36.59 -23.44 32.13
CA ASP A 202 37.99 -23.04 32.02
C ASP A 202 38.27 -22.76 30.53
N VAL A 203 38.46 -21.52 30.20
CA VAL A 203 39.42 -20.91 29.28
C VAL A 203 38.93 -19.48 28.92
N VAL A 204 39.73 -18.52 29.35
CA VAL A 204 39.64 -17.11 28.98
C VAL A 204 40.04 -16.98 27.51
N ASP A 205 39.16 -16.50 26.65
CA ASP A 205 39.58 -15.68 25.52
C ASP A 205 38.49 -14.72 25.07
N VAL A 206 38.93 -13.52 24.69
CA VAL A 206 38.11 -12.36 24.40
C VAL A 206 37.49 -12.54 23.00
N ALA A 207 36.18 -12.71 22.90
CA ALA A 207 35.48 -12.67 21.64
C ALA A 207 34.23 -11.80 21.75
N GLU A 208 34.09 -10.88 20.81
CA GLU A 208 32.98 -9.94 20.57
C GLU A 208 31.60 -10.57 20.70
N PRO A 209 30.56 -9.81 21.12
CA PRO A 209 29.21 -10.33 21.20
C PRO A 209 28.65 -10.59 19.79
N ALA A 210 28.68 -11.83 19.36
CA ALA A 210 27.96 -12.28 18.18
C ALA A 210 26.45 -12.08 18.41
N SER A 211 25.93 -11.00 17.85
CA SER A 211 24.50 -10.74 17.72
C SER A 211 23.90 -11.75 16.71
N SER A 212 23.54 -12.91 17.17
CA SER A 212 22.73 -13.86 16.38
C SER A 212 21.27 -13.38 16.33
N VAL A 213 21.02 -12.36 15.54
CA VAL A 213 19.69 -12.09 14.99
C VAL A 213 19.51 -13.10 13.87
N GLU A 214 18.58 -14.05 14.05
CA GLU A 214 18.16 -14.93 12.95
C GLU A 214 17.87 -14.07 11.73
N ILE A 215 18.80 -14.09 10.79
CA ILE A 215 18.55 -13.67 9.42
C ILE A 215 17.60 -14.74 8.90
N PHE A 216 16.29 -14.41 8.78
CA PHE A 216 15.38 -15.25 8.04
C PHE A 216 15.91 -15.29 6.59
N GLU A 217 16.63 -16.35 6.28
CA GLU A 217 16.99 -16.66 4.91
C GLU A 217 15.72 -16.75 4.06
N PRO A 218 15.72 -16.27 2.82
CA PRO A 218 14.63 -16.51 1.88
C PRO A 218 14.40 -18.03 1.86
N LEU A 219 13.16 -18.45 1.99
CA LEU A 219 12.79 -19.85 1.81
C LEU A 219 13.47 -20.36 0.55
N GLN A 220 14.27 -21.42 0.65
CA GLN A 220 15.08 -21.96 -0.47
C GLN A 220 14.24 -22.32 -1.71
N ASN A 221 12.91 -22.38 -1.56
CA ASN A 221 11.93 -22.61 -2.62
C ASN A 221 11.31 -21.34 -3.22
N ALA A 222 11.84 -20.16 -2.95
CA ALA A 222 11.29 -18.90 -3.48
C ALA A 222 11.23 -18.87 -5.01
N LYS A 223 12.13 -19.58 -5.71
CA LYS A 223 12.14 -19.68 -7.17
C LYS A 223 11.00 -20.53 -7.75
N GLU A 224 10.46 -21.49 -6.99
CA GLU A 224 9.30 -22.30 -7.42
C GLU A 224 7.98 -21.59 -7.14
N VAL A 225 7.90 -20.78 -6.08
CA VAL A 225 6.72 -19.99 -5.74
C VAL A 225 6.46 -18.87 -6.76
N GLU A 226 7.52 -18.38 -7.45
CA GLU A 226 7.41 -17.30 -8.44
C GLU A 226 6.60 -17.68 -9.69
N LYS A 227 6.51 -18.96 -10.04
CA LYS A 227 5.96 -19.39 -11.34
C LYS A 227 4.45 -19.60 -11.38
N ASN A 228 3.77 -19.73 -10.24
CA ASN A 228 2.42 -20.29 -10.22
C ASN A 228 1.35 -19.44 -9.53
N LEU A 229 1.66 -18.23 -9.04
CA LEU A 229 0.66 -17.41 -8.34
C LEU A 229 -0.11 -16.53 -9.33
N ALA A 230 -1.37 -16.90 -9.58
CA ALA A 230 -2.28 -16.13 -10.42
C ALA A 230 -3.14 -15.18 -9.59
N ILE A 231 -3.42 -14.01 -10.17
CA ILE A 231 -4.32 -13.01 -9.61
C ILE A 231 -5.70 -13.21 -10.23
N TYR A 232 -6.72 -13.18 -9.39
CA TYR A 232 -8.12 -13.21 -9.83
C TYR A 232 -8.90 -12.05 -9.21
N VAL A 233 -9.85 -11.51 -9.96
CA VAL A 233 -10.87 -10.59 -9.44
C VAL A 233 -12.14 -11.39 -9.21
N GLN A 234 -12.49 -11.63 -7.96
CA GLN A 234 -13.73 -12.28 -7.59
C GLN A 234 -14.88 -11.26 -7.64
N LEU A 235 -15.84 -11.50 -8.51
CA LEU A 235 -17.03 -10.66 -8.69
C LEU A 235 -18.17 -10.99 -7.71
N GLY A 236 -18.17 -12.20 -7.16
CA GLY A 236 -19.17 -12.63 -6.20
C GLY A 236 -18.98 -14.08 -5.76
N ALA A 237 -19.72 -14.47 -4.71
CA ALA A 237 -19.76 -15.83 -4.19
C ALA A 237 -21.24 -16.17 -3.89
N PHE A 238 -21.71 -17.33 -4.33
CA PHE A 238 -23.11 -17.72 -4.31
C PHE A 238 -23.28 -19.15 -3.80
N ARG A 239 -24.33 -19.42 -3.05
CA ARG A 239 -24.78 -20.79 -2.76
C ARG A 239 -25.47 -21.45 -3.96
N SER A 240 -26.13 -20.65 -4.83
CA SER A 240 -26.77 -21.12 -6.06
C SER A 240 -25.80 -21.06 -7.24
N LYS A 241 -25.65 -22.19 -7.94
CA LYS A 241 -24.88 -22.31 -9.17
C LYS A 241 -25.48 -21.43 -10.28
N GLU A 242 -26.79 -21.37 -10.37
CA GLU A 242 -27.53 -20.58 -11.35
C GLU A 242 -27.23 -19.09 -11.20
N ASN A 243 -27.22 -18.56 -9.97
CA ASN A 243 -26.90 -17.16 -9.70
C ASN A 243 -25.45 -16.83 -10.07
N ALA A 244 -24.51 -17.73 -9.80
CA ALA A 244 -23.13 -17.57 -10.22
C ALA A 244 -22.99 -17.52 -11.75
N HIS A 245 -23.68 -18.43 -12.47
CA HIS A 245 -23.70 -18.42 -13.93
C HIS A 245 -24.40 -17.18 -14.51
N LYS A 246 -25.45 -16.69 -13.85
CA LYS A 246 -26.15 -15.45 -14.23
C LYS A 246 -25.21 -14.25 -14.16
N LEU A 247 -24.47 -14.11 -13.06
CA LEU A 247 -23.47 -13.06 -12.91
C LEU A 247 -22.35 -13.19 -13.97
N ARG A 248 -21.81 -14.40 -14.18
CA ARG A 248 -20.81 -14.65 -15.23
C ARG A 248 -21.30 -14.19 -16.60
N ASN A 249 -22.52 -14.59 -16.98
CA ASN A 249 -23.10 -14.25 -18.29
C ASN A 249 -23.34 -12.74 -18.43
N GLN A 250 -23.74 -12.04 -17.35
CA GLN A 250 -23.92 -10.60 -17.32
C GLN A 250 -22.61 -9.87 -17.69
N TYR A 251 -21.46 -10.37 -17.20
CA TYR A 251 -20.16 -9.73 -17.43
C TYR A 251 -19.41 -10.26 -18.67
N ALA A 252 -19.87 -11.33 -19.30
CA ALA A 252 -19.19 -11.95 -20.44
C ALA A 252 -19.00 -10.99 -21.64
N ALA A 253 -19.91 -10.03 -21.84
CA ALA A 253 -19.87 -9.08 -22.96
C ALA A 253 -18.86 -7.93 -22.78
N TYR A 254 -18.27 -7.73 -21.57
CA TYR A 254 -17.50 -6.52 -21.25
C TYR A 254 -15.99 -6.65 -21.43
N GLN A 255 -15.50 -7.71 -22.08
CA GLN A 255 -14.07 -7.93 -22.38
C GLN A 255 -13.18 -7.78 -21.13
N LEU A 256 -13.59 -8.38 -20.03
CA LEU A 256 -12.85 -8.38 -18.76
C LEU A 256 -11.72 -9.41 -18.71
N GLY A 257 -11.61 -10.27 -19.72
CA GLY A 257 -10.79 -11.46 -19.73
C GLY A 257 -11.63 -12.73 -19.52
N LYS A 258 -11.00 -13.84 -19.18
CA LYS A 258 -11.66 -15.11 -18.95
C LYS A 258 -12.45 -15.05 -17.64
N ILE A 259 -13.77 -15.32 -17.69
CA ILE A 259 -14.63 -15.39 -16.52
C ILE A 259 -15.07 -16.83 -16.30
N HIS A 260 -14.86 -17.36 -15.11
CA HIS A 260 -15.24 -18.71 -14.75
C HIS A 260 -15.92 -18.77 -13.38
N VAL A 261 -16.68 -19.83 -13.20
CA VAL A 261 -17.31 -20.16 -11.91
C VAL A 261 -16.50 -21.28 -11.29
N ASN A 262 -15.91 -21.01 -10.12
CA ASN A 262 -15.15 -21.97 -9.33
C ASN A 262 -16.02 -22.46 -8.16
N GLN A 263 -16.20 -23.79 -8.05
CA GLN A 263 -16.89 -24.39 -6.93
C GLN A 263 -15.91 -24.73 -5.82
N GLN A 264 -16.18 -24.27 -4.61
CA GLN A 264 -15.46 -24.61 -3.39
C GLN A 264 -16.48 -25.13 -2.35
N VAL A 265 -15.99 -25.89 -1.37
CA VAL A 265 -16.81 -26.33 -0.23
C VAL A 265 -16.48 -25.47 0.97
N PHE A 266 -17.49 -24.87 1.60
CA PHE A 266 -17.37 -24.10 2.83
C PHE A 266 -18.44 -24.57 3.82
N GLU A 267 -18.03 -24.99 5.01
CA GLU A 267 -18.93 -25.52 6.05
C GLU A 267 -19.86 -26.65 5.53
N ASN A 268 -19.30 -27.58 4.74
CA ASN A 268 -20.00 -28.68 4.07
C ASN A 268 -21.04 -28.26 2.99
N GLU A 269 -21.10 -26.98 2.62
CA GLU A 269 -21.96 -26.50 1.55
C GLU A 269 -21.16 -26.04 0.32
N PRO A 270 -21.65 -26.27 -0.91
CA PRO A 270 -20.98 -25.75 -2.11
C PRO A 270 -21.17 -24.23 -2.20
N ILE A 271 -20.06 -23.52 -2.44
CA ILE A 271 -20.03 -22.09 -2.76
C ILE A 271 -19.47 -21.92 -4.17
N TYR A 272 -20.19 -21.18 -5.00
CA TYR A 272 -19.83 -20.88 -6.38
C TYR A 272 -19.27 -19.47 -6.47
N LYS A 273 -17.96 -19.34 -6.71
CA LYS A 273 -17.25 -18.07 -6.84
C LYS A 273 -17.07 -17.71 -8.30
N VAL A 274 -17.44 -16.49 -8.67
CA VAL A 274 -17.27 -15.96 -10.04
C VAL A 274 -15.99 -15.16 -10.09
N TRP A 275 -15.02 -15.61 -10.91
CA TRP A 275 -13.69 -15.05 -11.00
C TRP A 275 -13.34 -14.59 -12.41
N VAL A 276 -12.67 -13.43 -12.51
CA VAL A 276 -12.02 -12.94 -13.72
C VAL A 276 -10.53 -13.24 -13.59
N GLY A 277 -9.94 -13.93 -14.54
CA GLY A 277 -8.52 -14.31 -14.55
C GLY A 277 -8.29 -15.71 -15.14
N PRO A 278 -7.06 -16.25 -15.05
CA PRO A 278 -5.92 -15.70 -14.33
C PRO A 278 -5.40 -14.41 -14.94
N LEU A 279 -4.96 -13.47 -14.11
CA LEU A 279 -4.32 -12.22 -14.48
C LEU A 279 -2.84 -12.28 -14.10
N SER A 280 -1.98 -11.83 -15.01
CA SER A 280 -0.53 -11.98 -14.85
C SER A 280 0.08 -10.87 -14.00
N THR A 281 -0.56 -9.68 -14.02
CA THR A 281 -0.03 -8.48 -13.36
C THR A 281 -1.08 -7.78 -12.50
N VAL A 282 -0.58 -6.93 -11.60
CA VAL A 282 -1.45 -6.07 -10.78
C VAL A 282 -2.17 -5.04 -11.64
N GLU A 283 -1.51 -4.53 -12.68
CA GLU A 283 -2.07 -3.56 -13.62
C GLU A 283 -3.27 -4.15 -14.39
N GLU A 284 -3.19 -5.42 -14.77
CA GLU A 284 -4.33 -6.13 -15.37
C GLU A 284 -5.50 -6.22 -14.38
N SER A 285 -5.24 -6.52 -13.11
CA SER A 285 -6.29 -6.56 -12.10
C SER A 285 -6.91 -5.18 -11.85
N ASP A 286 -6.10 -4.12 -11.80
CA ASP A 286 -6.57 -2.74 -11.68
C ASP A 286 -7.42 -2.32 -12.89
N SER A 287 -7.03 -2.75 -14.10
CA SER A 287 -7.81 -2.52 -15.31
C SER A 287 -9.18 -3.19 -15.26
N VAL A 288 -9.23 -4.46 -14.82
CA VAL A 288 -10.49 -5.20 -14.64
C VAL A 288 -11.37 -4.51 -13.61
N VAL A 289 -10.81 -4.17 -12.44
CA VAL A 289 -11.54 -3.47 -11.37
C VAL A 289 -12.07 -2.12 -11.87
N GLY A 290 -11.25 -1.33 -12.56
CA GLY A 290 -11.70 -0.06 -13.13
C GLY A 290 -12.86 -0.19 -14.13
N LYS A 291 -12.91 -1.30 -14.89
CA LYS A 291 -14.03 -1.58 -15.80
C LYS A 291 -15.30 -1.97 -15.04
N ILE A 292 -15.21 -2.90 -14.08
CA ILE A 292 -16.39 -3.37 -13.32
C ILE A 292 -16.98 -2.27 -12.45
N THR A 293 -16.14 -1.41 -11.85
CA THR A 293 -16.60 -0.26 -11.05
C THR A 293 -17.38 0.75 -11.92
N LYS A 294 -16.90 1.01 -13.15
CA LYS A 294 -17.63 1.86 -14.12
C LYS A 294 -18.99 1.27 -14.52
N LEU A 295 -19.15 -0.05 -14.44
CA LEU A 295 -20.41 -0.75 -14.68
C LEU A 295 -21.30 -0.79 -13.43
N GLY A 296 -20.90 -0.12 -12.34
CA GLY A 296 -21.66 -0.08 -11.08
C GLY A 296 -21.40 -1.26 -10.14
N HIS A 297 -20.46 -2.14 -10.47
CA HIS A 297 -20.08 -3.25 -9.60
C HIS A 297 -19.01 -2.81 -8.61
N VAL A 298 -19.38 -2.61 -7.36
CA VAL A 298 -18.49 -2.07 -6.31
C VAL A 298 -18.02 -3.13 -5.31
N GLU A 299 -18.67 -4.30 -5.29
CA GLU A 299 -18.30 -5.40 -4.39
C GLU A 299 -17.45 -6.43 -5.14
N TYR A 300 -16.16 -6.42 -4.89
CA TYR A 300 -15.21 -7.40 -5.44
C TYR A 300 -14.10 -7.71 -4.44
N LYS A 301 -13.37 -8.80 -4.70
CA LYS A 301 -12.21 -9.19 -3.90
C LYS A 301 -11.07 -9.61 -4.84
N ILE A 302 -9.85 -9.18 -4.54
CA ILE A 302 -8.65 -9.73 -5.19
C ILE A 302 -8.29 -11.03 -4.49
N VAL A 303 -8.15 -12.10 -5.27
CA VAL A 303 -7.83 -13.45 -4.80
C VAL A 303 -6.56 -13.91 -5.48
N PHE A 304 -5.75 -14.66 -4.77
CA PHE A 304 -4.48 -15.22 -5.23
C PHE A 304 -4.54 -16.73 -5.08
N GLU A 305 -4.27 -17.42 -6.18
CA GLU A 305 -4.28 -18.89 -6.20
C GLU A 305 -3.03 -19.41 -6.89
N ASN A 306 -2.50 -20.52 -6.41
CA ASN A 306 -1.45 -21.26 -7.09
C ASN A 306 -2.08 -21.99 -8.28
N GLN A 307 -1.44 -21.86 -9.46
CA GLN A 307 -1.81 -22.62 -10.66
C GLN A 307 -1.26 -24.02 -10.64
#